data_84ffac22d63506b9dc244fb445a5ddc4
#
_entry.id   84ffac22d63506b9dc244fb445a5ddc4
#
_cell.length_a   1.000
_cell.length_b   1.000
_cell.length_c   1.000
_cell.angle_alpha   90.00
_cell.angle_beta   90.00
_cell.angle_gamma   90.00
#
_symmetry.space_group_name_H-M   'P 1'
#
loop_
_entity.id
_entity.type
_entity.pdbx_description
1 polymer ?
#
loop_
_entity_poly.entity_id
_entity_poly.type
_entity_poly.pdbx_seq_one_letter_code
_entity_poly.pdbx_strand_id
1 'polypeptide(L)'
;NINKLKKLIERNEEYPGANYIIRPDGKRKKITLELKEEIINALVSGYKVERHLQNGDVVLFNRHPSLHRGSLMAHFVRVLPGRTFRLHPAATFPYNADFDGDEMNIHSPQTEEARAEAKILLDVKKNLFSPKNNTNLIGCKADAITGNYLFSLDEFTGEEANQILFKSGID
;
A
#
# COMPACT_ATOMS: atom_id res chain seq x y z
N ASN A 1 -11.23 -14.87 14.83
CA ASN A 1 -10.77 -14.82 13.45
C ASN A 1 -11.46 -15.79 12.47
N ILE A 2 -11.84 -17.01 12.90
CA ILE A 2 -12.47 -18.04 12.03
C ILE A 2 -13.71 -17.49 11.32
N ASN A 3 -14.61 -16.82 12.02
CA ASN A 3 -15.82 -16.27 11.41
C ASN A 3 -15.53 -15.20 10.35
N LYS A 4 -14.49 -14.37 10.55
CA LYS A 4 -14.04 -13.41 9.53
C LYS A 4 -13.50 -14.12 8.30
N LEU A 5 -12.70 -15.18 8.50
CA LEU A 5 -12.15 -15.96 7.40
C LEU A 5 -13.24 -16.72 6.62
N LYS A 6 -14.24 -17.28 7.30
CA LYS A 6 -15.40 -17.91 6.65
C LYS A 6 -16.13 -16.94 5.71
N LYS A 7 -16.39 -15.71 6.15
CA LYS A 7 -17.01 -14.67 5.32
C LYS A 7 -16.19 -14.32 4.08
N LEU A 8 -14.83 -14.33 4.17
CA LEU A 8 -13.98 -14.10 3.02
C LEU A 8 -14.02 -15.27 2.03
N ILE A 9 -14.10 -16.51 2.52
CA ILE A 9 -14.24 -17.71 1.70
C ILE A 9 -15.63 -17.73 1.01
N GLU A 10 -16.69 -17.30 1.69
CA GLU A 10 -18.03 -17.17 1.12
C GLU A 10 -18.06 -16.24 -0.10
N ARG A 11 -17.30 -15.13 -0.05
CA ARG A 11 -17.20 -14.17 -1.16
C ARG A 11 -16.33 -14.66 -2.31
N ASN A 12 -15.38 -15.57 -2.02
CA ASN A 12 -14.47 -16.15 -3.00
C ASN A 12 -13.78 -15.09 -3.88
N GLU A 13 -14.15 -14.98 -5.15
CA GLU A 13 -13.55 -14.07 -6.13
C GLU A 13 -14.04 -12.62 -5.97
N GLU A 14 -15.15 -12.39 -5.28
CA GLU A 14 -15.65 -11.03 -5.04
C GLU A 14 -14.84 -10.32 -3.94
N TYR A 15 -14.43 -9.09 -4.24
CA TYR A 15 -13.70 -8.28 -3.26
C TYR A 15 -14.61 -7.78 -2.11
N PRO A 16 -14.16 -7.88 -0.86
CA PRO A 16 -13.01 -8.59 -0.31
C PRO A 16 -13.29 -10.08 -0.13
N GLY A 17 -12.51 -10.93 -0.77
CA GLY A 17 -12.67 -12.38 -0.76
C GLY A 17 -11.36 -13.14 -0.49
N ALA A 18 -11.36 -14.45 -0.81
CA ALA A 18 -10.21 -15.32 -0.70
C ALA A 18 -10.20 -16.34 -1.84
N ASN A 19 -9.01 -16.60 -2.41
CA ASN A 19 -8.88 -17.47 -3.59
C ASN A 19 -8.34 -18.86 -3.27
N TYR A 20 -7.54 -18.99 -2.20
CA TYR A 20 -6.88 -20.24 -1.85
C TYR A 20 -6.90 -20.48 -0.34
N ILE A 21 -6.85 -21.76 0.01
CA ILE A 21 -6.55 -22.23 1.36
C ILE A 21 -5.31 -23.12 1.35
N ILE A 22 -4.57 -23.09 2.45
CA ILE A 22 -3.48 -24.04 2.70
C ILE A 22 -3.89 -24.85 3.93
N ARG A 23 -3.92 -26.15 3.77
CA ARG A 23 -4.22 -27.09 4.85
C ARG A 23 -3.03 -27.24 5.80
N PRO A 24 -3.23 -27.77 7.02
CA PRO A 24 -2.12 -28.04 7.94
C PRO A 24 -1.07 -29.01 7.37
N ASP A 25 -1.45 -29.86 6.41
CA ASP A 25 -0.56 -30.75 5.66
C ASP A 25 0.28 -30.05 4.57
N GLY A 26 0.12 -28.72 4.44
CA GLY A 26 0.83 -27.90 3.46
C GLY A 26 0.20 -27.87 2.07
N LYS A 27 -0.85 -28.65 1.81
CA LYS A 27 -1.51 -28.68 0.49
C LYS A 27 -2.32 -27.42 0.26
N ARG A 28 -2.02 -26.74 -0.84
CA ARG A 28 -2.73 -25.55 -1.32
C ARG A 28 -3.91 -25.96 -2.21
N LYS A 29 -5.11 -25.48 -1.94
CA LYS A 29 -6.34 -25.77 -2.69
C LYS A 29 -7.01 -24.46 -3.10
N LYS A 30 -7.40 -24.34 -4.37
CA LYS A 30 -8.20 -23.19 -4.86
C LYS A 30 -9.62 -23.32 -4.31
N ILE A 31 -10.20 -22.19 -3.91
CA ILE A 31 -11.58 -22.09 -3.50
C ILE A 31 -12.42 -21.95 -4.78
N THR A 32 -13.30 -22.92 -5.03
CA THR A 32 -14.27 -22.89 -6.13
C THR A 32 -15.68 -22.82 -5.55
N LEU A 33 -16.65 -22.45 -6.38
CA LEU A 33 -18.04 -22.35 -5.95
C LEU A 33 -18.57 -23.68 -5.37
N GLU A 34 -18.16 -24.80 -5.96
CA GLU A 34 -18.58 -26.16 -5.53
C GLU A 34 -17.96 -26.56 -4.20
N LEU A 35 -16.72 -26.17 -3.94
CA LEU A 35 -15.95 -26.60 -2.78
C LEU A 35 -16.04 -25.65 -1.58
N LYS A 36 -16.60 -24.47 -1.77
CA LYS A 36 -16.57 -23.41 -0.74
C LYS A 36 -17.30 -23.81 0.54
N GLU A 37 -18.44 -24.50 0.46
CA GLU A 37 -19.19 -24.97 1.62
C GLU A 37 -18.43 -26.06 2.39
N GLU A 38 -17.85 -27.04 1.67
CA GLU A 38 -16.98 -28.05 2.26
C GLU A 38 -15.80 -27.41 3.01
N ILE A 39 -15.15 -26.41 2.37
CA ILE A 39 -14.02 -25.69 2.95
C ILE A 39 -14.42 -24.90 4.20
N ILE A 40 -15.56 -24.21 4.18
CA ILE A 40 -16.08 -23.44 5.33
C ILE A 40 -16.35 -24.36 6.52
N ASN A 41 -16.91 -25.55 6.28
CA ASN A 41 -17.22 -26.52 7.33
C ASN A 41 -15.95 -27.18 7.88
N ALA A 42 -14.96 -27.43 7.03
CA ALA A 42 -13.67 -28.03 7.40
C ALA A 42 -12.69 -27.05 8.03
N LEU A 43 -12.97 -25.73 8.02
CA LEU A 43 -12.04 -24.70 8.47
C LEU A 43 -11.85 -24.73 9.98
N VAL A 44 -10.67 -25.15 10.42
CA VAL A 44 -10.26 -25.18 11.84
C VAL A 44 -8.91 -24.47 12.03
N SER A 45 -8.48 -24.35 13.29
CA SER A 45 -7.15 -23.80 13.59
C SER A 45 -6.04 -24.60 12.89
N GLY A 46 -5.04 -23.92 12.37
CA GLY A 46 -3.93 -24.50 11.57
C GLY A 46 -4.09 -24.33 10.05
N TYR A 47 -5.27 -23.97 9.56
CA TYR A 47 -5.44 -23.57 8.15
C TYR A 47 -4.92 -22.16 7.92
N LYS A 48 -4.35 -21.91 6.73
CA LYS A 48 -4.04 -20.57 6.24
C LYS A 48 -4.99 -20.23 5.08
N VAL A 49 -5.53 -19.02 5.07
CA VAL A 49 -6.41 -18.52 4.03
C VAL A 49 -5.70 -17.41 3.27
N GLU A 50 -5.50 -17.61 1.97
CA GLU A 50 -4.93 -16.58 1.08
C GLU A 50 -6.07 -15.67 0.61
N ARG A 51 -6.22 -14.56 1.32
CA ARG A 51 -7.22 -13.54 1.05
C ARG A 51 -6.71 -12.47 0.10
N HIS A 52 -7.61 -11.73 -0.50
CA HIS A 52 -7.28 -10.51 -1.23
C HIS A 52 -6.60 -9.48 -0.33
N LEU A 53 -5.76 -8.63 -0.91
CA LEU A 53 -5.27 -7.43 -0.26
C LEU A 53 -6.47 -6.55 0.11
N GLN A 54 -6.41 -5.91 1.26
CA GLN A 54 -7.46 -5.03 1.78
C GLN A 54 -6.87 -3.66 2.09
N ASN A 55 -7.73 -2.66 2.17
CA ASN A 55 -7.32 -1.33 2.57
C ASN A 55 -6.64 -1.36 3.94
N GLY A 56 -5.47 -0.72 4.03
CA GLY A 56 -4.65 -0.69 5.24
C GLY A 56 -3.67 -1.85 5.38
N ASP A 57 -3.65 -2.83 4.48
CA ASP A 57 -2.58 -3.83 4.46
C ASP A 57 -1.25 -3.16 4.11
N VAL A 58 -0.19 -3.60 4.78
CA VAL A 58 1.16 -3.14 4.48
C VAL A 58 1.78 -3.98 3.38
N VAL A 59 2.34 -3.31 2.38
CA VAL A 59 3.08 -3.93 1.28
C VAL A 59 4.41 -3.23 1.08
N LEU A 60 5.39 -3.96 0.59
CA LEU A 60 6.64 -3.40 0.11
C LEU A 60 6.49 -3.10 -1.37
N PHE A 61 6.75 -1.86 -1.75
CA PHE A 61 6.68 -1.38 -3.11
C PHE A 61 8.07 -1.12 -3.64
N ASN A 62 8.38 -1.62 -4.84
CA ASN A 62 9.73 -1.61 -5.40
C ASN A 62 9.72 -1.30 -6.89
N ARG A 63 10.74 -0.58 -7.36
CA ARG A 63 11.08 -0.41 -8.77
C ARG A 63 12.53 -0.80 -9.02
N HIS A 64 12.75 -1.65 -10.02
CA HIS A 64 14.08 -1.98 -10.50
C HIS A 64 14.60 -0.94 -11.51
N PRO A 65 15.91 -0.64 -11.52
CA PRO A 65 16.95 -1.13 -10.60
C PRO A 65 16.87 -0.46 -9.23
N SER A 66 16.99 -1.25 -8.16
CA SER A 66 16.94 -0.77 -6.78
C SER A 66 18.32 -0.28 -6.35
N LEU A 67 18.67 0.94 -6.70
CA LEU A 67 20.01 1.51 -6.51
C LEU A 67 20.30 1.95 -5.07
N HIS A 68 19.27 2.19 -4.26
CA HIS A 68 19.39 2.60 -2.87
C HIS A 68 18.15 2.13 -2.07
N ARG A 69 18.19 2.26 -0.75
CA ARG A 69 17.11 1.78 0.13
C ARG A 69 15.74 2.44 -0.14
N GLY A 70 15.71 3.66 -0.68
CA GLY A 70 14.48 4.35 -1.06
C GLY A 70 13.77 3.74 -2.28
N SER A 71 14.41 2.83 -3.00
CA SER A 71 13.79 2.09 -4.10
C SER A 71 12.91 0.90 -3.63
N LEU A 72 12.90 0.62 -2.34
CA LEU A 72 12.04 -0.36 -1.68
C LEU A 72 11.52 0.22 -0.38
N MET A 73 10.26 0.61 -0.34
CA MET A 73 9.62 1.18 0.86
C MET A 73 8.26 0.55 1.11
N ALA A 74 7.80 0.66 2.35
CA ALA A 74 6.48 0.18 2.74
C ALA A 74 5.40 1.23 2.50
N HIS A 75 4.28 0.79 1.95
CA HIS A 75 3.08 1.58 1.74
C HIS A 75 1.86 0.88 2.31
N PHE A 76 0.83 1.65 2.64
CA PHE A 76 -0.47 1.12 3.00
C PHE A 76 -1.36 1.01 1.77
N VAL A 77 -1.91 -0.17 1.55
CA VAL A 77 -2.75 -0.47 0.40
C VAL A 77 -4.06 0.32 0.45
N ARG A 78 -4.43 0.89 -0.68
CA ARG A 78 -5.78 1.33 -0.99
C ARG A 78 -6.23 0.63 -2.26
N VAL A 79 -7.20 -0.26 -2.14
CA VAL A 79 -7.74 -1.02 -3.27
C VAL A 79 -8.66 -0.11 -4.07
N LEU A 80 -8.35 0.03 -5.36
CA LEU A 80 -9.08 0.85 -6.31
C LEU A 80 -9.40 0.03 -7.57
N PRO A 81 -10.43 0.37 -8.33
CA PRO A 81 -10.70 -0.28 -9.60
C PRO A 81 -9.60 0.00 -10.63
N GLY A 82 -9.41 -0.93 -11.57
CA GLY A 82 -8.39 -0.84 -12.62
C GLY A 82 -7.26 -1.85 -12.44
N ARG A 83 -6.26 -1.80 -13.32
CA ARG A 83 -5.16 -2.76 -13.41
C ARG A 83 -3.78 -2.09 -13.28
N THR A 84 -3.72 -0.87 -12.78
CA THR A 84 -2.49 -0.11 -12.63
C THR A 84 -2.23 0.23 -11.18
N PHE A 85 -0.95 0.30 -10.81
CA PHE A 85 -0.55 0.92 -9.57
C PHE A 85 -0.75 2.44 -9.63
N ARG A 86 -1.06 3.03 -8.49
CA ARG A 86 -1.20 4.47 -8.33
C ARG A 86 -0.32 4.92 -7.18
N LEU A 87 0.48 5.93 -7.44
CA LEU A 87 1.48 6.43 -6.50
C LEU A 87 1.37 7.96 -6.42
N HIS A 88 1.53 8.49 -5.20
CA HIS A 88 1.58 9.93 -5.02
C HIS A 88 2.81 10.52 -5.74
N PRO A 89 2.69 11.63 -6.49
CA PRO A 89 3.81 12.21 -7.23
C PRO A 89 5.04 12.50 -6.36
N ALA A 90 4.88 12.97 -5.14
CA ALA A 90 5.98 13.24 -4.22
C ALA A 90 6.84 12.00 -3.89
N ALA A 91 6.25 10.80 -3.93
CA ALA A 91 6.93 9.54 -3.65
C ALA A 91 7.62 8.93 -4.89
N THR A 92 7.51 9.54 -6.06
CA THR A 92 8.13 9.00 -7.30
C THR A 92 9.63 9.16 -7.33
N PHE A 93 10.17 10.19 -6.67
CA PHE A 93 11.59 10.53 -6.73
C PHE A 93 12.51 9.41 -6.21
N PRO A 94 12.30 8.83 -5.00
CA PRO A 94 13.16 7.75 -4.50
C PRO A 94 13.11 6.49 -5.37
N TYR A 95 11.99 6.22 -6.03
CA TYR A 95 11.87 5.11 -6.98
C TYR A 95 12.45 5.43 -8.35
N ASN A 96 12.79 6.68 -8.63
CA ASN A 96 13.07 7.18 -9.97
C ASN A 96 12.00 6.76 -10.97
N ALA A 97 10.72 6.86 -10.54
CA ALA A 97 9.56 6.43 -11.29
C ALA A 97 8.88 7.61 -11.97
N ASP A 98 8.33 7.36 -13.14
CA ASP A 98 7.42 8.24 -13.84
C ASP A 98 6.18 7.46 -14.34
N PHE A 99 5.30 8.10 -15.05
CA PHE A 99 4.03 7.51 -15.43
C PHE A 99 3.93 7.29 -16.96
N ASP A 100 5.06 7.04 -17.60
CA ASP A 100 5.16 6.81 -19.05
C ASP A 100 5.10 5.33 -19.46
N GLY A 101 4.82 4.43 -18.51
CA GLY A 101 4.74 2.98 -18.75
C GLY A 101 5.66 2.16 -17.85
N ASP A 102 6.20 2.76 -16.78
CA ASP A 102 7.01 2.05 -15.80
C ASP A 102 6.26 0.86 -15.19
N GLU A 103 6.99 -0.22 -14.93
CA GLU A 103 6.53 -1.38 -14.18
C GLU A 103 7.17 -1.38 -12.78
N MET A 104 6.38 -1.76 -11.78
CA MET A 104 6.82 -1.85 -10.40
C MET A 104 6.29 -3.12 -9.74
N ASN A 105 6.90 -3.50 -8.61
CA ASN A 105 6.57 -4.73 -7.90
C ASN A 105 5.95 -4.44 -6.53
N ILE A 106 5.00 -5.30 -6.15
CA ILE A 106 4.43 -5.35 -4.80
C ILE A 106 4.82 -6.67 -4.13
N HIS A 107 5.30 -6.59 -2.89
CA HIS A 107 5.54 -7.73 -2.03
C HIS A 107 4.70 -7.61 -0.76
N SER A 108 3.99 -8.67 -0.39
CA SER A 108 3.18 -8.70 0.83
C SER A 108 3.93 -9.45 1.92
N PRO A 109 4.37 -8.79 3.01
CA PRO A 109 5.01 -9.45 4.14
C PRO A 109 4.06 -10.45 4.80
N GLN A 110 4.53 -11.68 5.05
CA GLN A 110 3.68 -12.77 5.55
C GLN A 110 3.79 -12.97 7.07
N THR A 111 4.93 -12.63 7.68
CA THR A 111 5.13 -12.79 9.12
C THR A 111 4.85 -11.47 9.86
N GLU A 112 4.52 -11.56 11.15
CA GLU A 112 4.26 -10.37 11.96
C GLU A 112 5.53 -9.54 12.17
N GLU A 113 6.70 -10.19 12.26
CA GLU A 113 8.00 -9.53 12.35
C GLU A 113 8.28 -8.71 11.08
N ALA A 114 8.10 -9.31 9.90
CA ALA A 114 8.30 -8.61 8.62
C ALA A 114 7.29 -7.45 8.44
N ARG A 115 6.05 -7.61 8.92
CA ARG A 115 5.05 -6.54 8.92
C ARG A 115 5.42 -5.41 9.88
N ALA A 116 5.93 -5.74 11.06
CA ALA A 116 6.39 -4.75 12.03
C ALA A 116 7.58 -3.95 11.46
N GLU A 117 8.56 -4.64 10.88
CA GLU A 117 9.70 -4.00 10.21
C GLU A 117 9.23 -3.06 9.09
N ALA A 118 8.33 -3.54 8.22
CA ALA A 118 7.77 -2.73 7.15
C ALA A 118 7.08 -1.45 7.67
N LYS A 119 6.26 -1.55 8.71
CA LYS A 119 5.54 -0.41 9.30
C LYS A 119 6.43 0.56 10.05
N ILE A 120 7.46 0.06 10.72
CA ILE A 120 8.27 0.86 11.65
C ILE A 120 9.49 1.45 10.95
N LEU A 121 10.17 0.67 10.13
CA LEU A 121 11.44 1.08 9.51
C LEU A 121 11.28 1.47 8.04
N LEU A 122 10.48 0.76 7.26
CA LEU A 122 10.40 0.92 5.81
C LEU A 122 9.27 1.85 5.37
N ASP A 123 8.42 2.34 6.28
CA ASP A 123 7.32 3.25 5.94
C ASP A 123 7.85 4.49 5.19
N VAL A 124 7.25 4.78 4.04
CA VAL A 124 7.59 5.93 3.19
C VAL A 124 7.60 7.24 3.97
N LYS A 125 6.70 7.42 4.94
CA LYS A 125 6.61 8.61 5.79
C LYS A 125 7.81 8.79 6.72
N LYS A 126 8.55 7.73 7.00
CA LYS A 126 9.74 7.76 7.88
C LYS A 126 11.05 7.87 7.08
N ASN A 127 11.00 7.66 5.77
CA ASN A 127 12.14 7.71 4.89
C ASN A 127 12.17 9.00 4.05
N LEU A 128 11.89 10.14 4.69
CA LEU A 128 11.84 11.45 4.04
C LEU A 128 13.23 11.97 3.65
N PHE A 129 14.27 11.57 4.38
CA PHE A 129 15.62 12.07 4.19
C PHE A 129 16.57 10.98 3.70
N SER A 130 17.50 11.38 2.82
CA SER A 130 18.58 10.53 2.35
C SER A 130 19.64 10.36 3.44
N PRO A 131 20.07 9.13 3.77
CA PRO A 131 21.18 8.92 4.70
C PRO A 131 22.53 9.32 4.11
N LYS A 132 22.63 9.53 2.78
CA LYS A 132 23.87 9.89 2.10
C LYS A 132 24.31 11.32 2.40
N ASN A 133 23.39 12.26 2.33
CA ASN A 133 23.67 13.70 2.37
C ASN A 133 22.61 14.51 3.12
N ASN A 134 21.72 13.83 3.81
CA ASN A 134 20.62 14.44 4.58
C ASN A 134 19.69 15.36 3.76
N THR A 135 19.61 15.14 2.45
CA THR A 135 18.66 15.85 1.58
C THR A 135 17.29 15.15 1.55
N ASN A 136 16.27 15.89 1.21
CA ASN A 136 14.91 15.35 1.07
C ASN A 136 14.86 14.35 -0.08
N LEU A 137 14.37 13.13 0.20
CA LEU A 137 14.03 12.11 -0.80
C LEU A 137 12.60 12.27 -1.32
N ILE A 138 11.70 12.80 -0.49
CA ILE A 138 10.27 12.97 -0.79
C ILE A 138 9.95 14.44 -0.65
N GLY A 139 9.32 15.02 -1.65
CA GLY A 139 8.99 16.43 -1.65
C GLY A 139 8.15 16.83 -2.86
N CYS A 140 7.89 18.13 -2.98
CA CYS A 140 7.15 18.67 -4.11
C CYS A 140 7.88 18.42 -5.42
N LYS A 141 7.12 18.17 -6.49
CA LYS A 141 7.65 17.92 -7.85
C LYS A 141 6.80 18.68 -8.88
N ALA A 142 7.46 19.13 -9.94
CA ALA A 142 6.82 19.78 -11.09
C ALA A 142 5.90 20.93 -10.68
N ASP A 143 4.62 20.87 -11.05
CA ASP A 143 3.65 21.94 -10.84
C ASP A 143 3.41 22.29 -9.37
N ALA A 144 3.66 21.36 -8.43
CA ALA A 144 3.57 21.65 -7.00
C ALA A 144 4.65 22.66 -6.55
N ILE A 145 5.83 22.66 -7.18
CA ILE A 145 6.89 23.64 -6.89
C ILE A 145 6.47 25.02 -7.41
N THR A 146 6.01 25.07 -8.65
CA THR A 146 5.52 26.31 -9.28
C THR A 146 4.32 26.88 -8.52
N GLY A 147 3.36 26.02 -8.14
CA GLY A 147 2.19 26.41 -7.37
C GLY A 147 2.55 26.97 -6.00
N ASN A 148 3.46 26.34 -5.28
CA ASN A 148 3.96 26.85 -3.99
C ASN A 148 4.71 28.17 -4.14
N TYR A 149 5.47 28.35 -5.21
CA TYR A 149 6.13 29.63 -5.49
C TYR A 149 5.10 30.73 -5.73
N LEU A 150 4.13 30.53 -6.61
CA LEU A 150 3.06 31.49 -6.89
C LEU A 150 2.26 31.82 -5.63
N PHE A 151 1.90 30.76 -4.87
CA PHE A 151 1.19 30.90 -3.60
C PHE A 151 1.98 31.76 -2.58
N SER A 152 3.29 31.67 -2.57
CA SER A 152 4.15 32.47 -1.67
C SER A 152 4.24 33.96 -2.03
N LEU A 153 3.81 34.33 -3.25
CA LEU A 153 3.78 35.73 -3.69
C LEU A 153 2.49 36.45 -3.33
N ASP A 154 1.43 35.69 -2.99
CA ASP A 154 0.14 36.26 -2.64
C ASP A 154 0.03 36.55 -1.14
N GLU A 155 -0.67 37.63 -0.79
CA GLU A 155 -1.02 37.93 0.58
C GLU A 155 -2.43 37.39 0.86
N PHE A 156 -2.59 36.64 1.95
CA PHE A 156 -3.85 36.01 2.34
C PHE A 156 -4.39 36.67 3.62
N THR A 157 -5.69 36.88 3.65
CA THR A 157 -6.39 37.20 4.90
C THR A 157 -6.41 35.99 5.82
N GLY A 158 -6.61 36.18 7.12
CA GLY A 158 -6.72 35.09 8.08
C GLY A 158 -7.84 34.09 7.75
N GLU A 159 -8.96 34.60 7.19
CA GLU A 159 -10.08 33.75 6.78
C GLU A 159 -9.73 32.85 5.57
N GLU A 160 -9.09 33.41 4.56
CA GLU A 160 -8.62 32.64 3.38
C GLU A 160 -7.60 31.61 3.79
N ALA A 161 -6.62 31.96 4.63
CA ALA A 161 -5.63 31.04 5.15
C ALA A 161 -6.28 29.86 5.88
N ASN A 162 -7.25 30.12 6.74
CA ASN A 162 -7.99 29.07 7.45
C ASN A 162 -8.78 28.17 6.49
N GLN A 163 -9.41 28.73 5.45
CA GLN A 163 -10.09 27.90 4.44
C GLN A 163 -9.13 27.01 3.66
N ILE A 164 -7.95 27.50 3.33
CA ILE A 164 -6.91 26.73 2.63
C ILE A 164 -6.42 25.58 3.51
N LEU A 165 -6.10 25.85 4.79
CA LEU A 165 -5.67 24.85 5.75
C LEU A 165 -6.75 23.77 5.94
N PHE A 166 -8.00 24.17 6.14
CA PHE A 166 -9.12 23.24 6.27
C PHE A 166 -9.27 22.34 5.03
N LYS A 167 -9.22 22.92 3.82
CA LYS A 167 -9.30 22.14 2.57
C LYS A 167 -8.12 21.21 2.35
N SER A 168 -6.93 21.56 2.84
CA SER A 168 -5.73 20.72 2.76
C SER A 168 -5.73 19.57 3.78
N GLY A 169 -6.68 19.55 4.73
CA GLY A 169 -6.76 18.55 5.78
C GLY A 169 -5.67 18.68 6.83
N ILE A 170 -5.16 19.89 7.02
CA ILE A 170 -4.24 20.26 8.11
C ILE A 170 -5.09 20.93 9.19
N ASP A 171 -5.13 20.29 10.37
CA ASP A 171 -5.77 20.82 11.59
C ASP A 171 -4.85 21.80 12.32
#